data_5558f602fd8c8baca7b424544136e949
#
_entry.id   5558f602fd8c8baca7b424544136e949
#
_cell.length_a   1.000
_cell.length_b   1.000
_cell.length_c   1.000
_cell.angle_alpha   90.00
_cell.angle_beta   90.00
_cell.angle_gamma   90.00
#
_symmetry.space_group_name_H-M   'P 1'
#
loop_
_entity.id
_entity.type
_entity.pdbx_description
1 polymer ?
#
loop_
_entity_poly.entity_id
_entity_poly.type
_entity_poly.pdbx_seq_one_letter_code
_entity_poly.pdbx_strand_id
1 'polypeptide(L)'
;FGIKMEEYQLAQSSVDFSPNLILAKATRESEKLTFGFKDDFPKYDLRVSMPGCVALTCSNNDYGFQYTPILETNAKGVWIEKEQTDLQESPVECNASAGEKEQTYITAYALSRQLKDKEQRIIISGDADCISNTELTLSREGYRSGNFNLIIESFRWLSGGEFPIDIRRPHCTDNKLSIGVKDIGTMKTIFIIIIPNPGPRSKYMFYRIFLLNFFIEI
;
A
#
# COMPACT_ATOMS: atom_id res chain seq x y z
N PHE A 1 -14.02 -19.31 10.12
CA PHE A 1 -12.86 -19.52 9.26
C PHE A 1 -11.60 -19.98 10.03
N GLY A 2 -11.66 -20.17 11.36
CA GLY A 2 -10.53 -20.61 12.16
C GLY A 2 -9.49 -19.52 12.47
N ILE A 3 -9.80 -18.27 12.24
CA ILE A 3 -9.02 -17.12 12.68
C ILE A 3 -9.73 -16.43 13.84
N LYS A 4 -9.00 -16.23 14.92
CA LYS A 4 -9.41 -15.42 16.07
C LYS A 4 -8.75 -14.05 15.97
N MET A 5 -9.52 -13.00 16.19
CA MET A 5 -9.01 -11.66 16.39
C MET A 5 -8.80 -11.43 17.88
N GLU A 6 -7.68 -10.87 18.25
CA GLU A 6 -7.43 -10.49 19.65
C GLU A 6 -8.33 -9.31 20.04
N GLU A 7 -8.67 -9.24 21.32
CA GLU A 7 -9.63 -8.27 21.85
C GLU A 7 -9.04 -6.85 21.92
N TYR A 8 -7.73 -6.77 22.13
CA TYR A 8 -7.01 -5.52 22.32
C TYR A 8 -6.16 -5.17 21.09
N GLN A 9 -5.94 -3.87 20.90
CA GLN A 9 -5.12 -3.37 19.83
C GLN A 9 -3.64 -3.64 20.05
N LEU A 10 -2.89 -3.70 18.97
CA LEU A 10 -1.45 -3.68 19.02
C LEU A 10 -0.95 -2.25 19.26
N ALA A 11 0.07 -2.13 20.09
CA ALA A 11 0.85 -0.92 20.26
C ALA A 11 2.28 -1.13 19.73
N GLN A 12 2.85 -0.08 19.17
CA GLN A 12 4.22 -0.07 18.67
C GLN A 12 5.00 1.07 19.32
N SER A 13 6.13 0.75 19.94
CA SER A 13 7.08 1.74 20.40
C SER A 13 7.71 2.45 19.20
N SER A 14 7.44 3.74 19.05
CA SER A 14 8.02 4.58 18.02
C SER A 14 8.19 6.00 18.55
N VAL A 15 9.25 6.67 18.10
CA VAL A 15 9.50 8.10 18.41
C VAL A 15 8.79 8.98 17.37
N ASP A 16 8.63 8.48 16.16
CA ASP A 16 8.19 9.26 15.00
C ASP A 16 6.69 9.10 14.69
N PHE A 17 6.05 8.07 15.25
CA PHE A 17 4.66 7.73 14.93
C PHE A 17 3.84 7.50 16.19
N SER A 18 2.53 7.67 16.05
CA SER A 18 1.57 7.31 17.09
C SER A 18 1.68 5.82 17.44
N PRO A 19 1.60 5.43 18.73
CA PRO A 19 1.71 4.03 19.16
C PRO A 19 0.73 3.07 18.51
N ASN A 20 -0.43 3.54 18.06
CA ASN A 20 -1.43 2.73 17.37
C ASN A 20 -1.09 2.48 15.88
N LEU A 21 -0.06 3.13 15.33
CA LEU A 21 0.38 2.90 13.95
C LEU A 21 1.33 1.72 13.89
N ILE A 22 0.82 0.58 13.51
CA ILE A 22 1.61 -0.64 13.35
C ILE A 22 2.24 -0.65 11.95
N LEU A 23 3.55 -0.88 11.88
CA LEU A 23 4.29 -1.07 10.64
C LEU A 23 4.56 -2.56 10.43
N ALA A 24 3.69 -3.20 9.66
CA ALA A 24 3.81 -4.61 9.35
C ALA A 24 4.70 -4.86 8.11
N LYS A 25 5.38 -5.98 8.07
CA LYS A 25 6.16 -6.47 6.93
C LYS A 25 5.55 -7.75 6.36
N ALA A 26 5.85 -8.05 5.12
CA ALA A 26 5.47 -9.32 4.53
C ALA A 26 6.21 -10.49 5.21
N THR A 27 5.50 -11.58 5.44
CA THR A 27 6.08 -12.80 5.99
C THR A 27 6.84 -13.57 4.90
N ARG A 28 7.72 -14.47 5.31
CA ARG A 28 8.40 -15.37 4.39
C ARG A 28 7.42 -16.36 3.72
N GLU A 29 6.36 -16.74 4.40
CA GLU A 29 5.32 -17.62 3.87
C GLU A 29 4.53 -16.97 2.74
N SER A 30 4.34 -15.64 2.81
CA SER A 30 3.62 -14.88 1.79
C SER A 30 4.32 -14.86 0.42
N GLU A 31 5.63 -15.10 0.37
CA GLU A 31 6.41 -15.19 -0.87
C GLU A 31 5.87 -16.25 -1.85
N LYS A 32 5.15 -17.25 -1.32
CA LYS A 32 4.53 -18.32 -2.12
C LYS A 32 3.23 -17.90 -2.80
N LEU A 33 2.63 -16.79 -2.38
CA LEU A 33 1.32 -16.37 -2.85
C LEU A 33 1.40 -15.63 -4.20
N THR A 34 2.26 -14.62 -4.27
CA THR A 34 2.42 -13.81 -5.46
C THR A 34 3.85 -13.31 -5.63
N PHE A 35 4.15 -12.91 -6.85
CA PHE A 35 5.43 -12.34 -7.22
C PHE A 35 5.78 -11.08 -6.43
N GLY A 36 4.82 -10.18 -6.18
CA GLY A 36 5.07 -8.94 -5.44
C GLY A 36 5.46 -9.17 -3.99
N PHE A 37 4.84 -10.15 -3.31
CA PHE A 37 5.26 -10.52 -1.96
C PHE A 37 6.67 -11.10 -1.94
N LYS A 38 7.03 -11.86 -2.97
CA LYS A 38 8.36 -12.47 -3.09
C LYS A 38 9.46 -11.46 -3.38
N ASP A 39 9.23 -10.55 -4.32
CA ASP A 39 10.27 -9.69 -4.88
C ASP A 39 10.15 -8.23 -4.41
N ASP A 40 8.98 -7.61 -4.51
CA ASP A 40 8.84 -6.18 -4.24
C ASP A 40 8.94 -5.84 -2.76
N PHE A 41 8.25 -6.61 -1.91
CA PHE A 41 8.27 -6.35 -0.47
C PHE A 41 9.67 -6.46 0.13
N PRO A 42 10.45 -7.53 -0.08
CA PRO A 42 11.81 -7.61 0.46
C PRO A 42 12.79 -6.67 -0.25
N LYS A 43 12.70 -6.51 -1.57
CA LYS A 43 13.62 -5.68 -2.35
C LYS A 43 13.57 -4.21 -1.97
N TYR A 44 12.38 -3.69 -1.69
CA TYR A 44 12.18 -2.28 -1.37
C TYR A 44 11.98 -2.03 0.12
N ASP A 45 12.04 -3.07 0.97
CA ASP A 45 11.72 -3.01 2.41
C ASP A 45 10.37 -2.33 2.67
N LEU A 46 9.35 -2.80 1.94
CA LEU A 46 8.01 -2.21 2.04
C LEU A 46 7.38 -2.54 3.38
N ARG A 47 6.74 -1.54 3.99
CA ARG A 47 5.99 -1.66 5.22
C ARG A 47 4.55 -1.27 4.99
N VAL A 48 3.64 -2.05 5.56
CA VAL A 48 2.21 -1.75 5.53
C VAL A 48 1.85 -1.02 6.81
N SER A 49 1.37 0.20 6.68
CA SER A 49 0.84 0.97 7.80
C SER A 49 -0.58 0.50 8.14
N MET A 50 -0.79 0.16 9.39
CA MET A 50 -2.02 -0.44 9.91
C MET A 50 -2.47 0.29 11.19
N PRO A 51 -3.21 1.41 11.08
CA PRO A 51 -3.68 2.18 12.22
C PRO A 51 -4.75 1.43 13.01
N GLY A 52 -4.53 1.23 14.31
CA GLY A 52 -5.52 0.55 15.16
C GLY A 52 -5.63 -0.96 14.94
N CYS A 53 -4.57 -1.57 14.45
CA CYS A 53 -4.52 -2.99 14.12
C CYS A 53 -4.66 -3.90 15.34
N VAL A 54 -5.34 -5.03 15.15
CA VAL A 54 -5.38 -6.12 16.12
C VAL A 54 -4.61 -7.34 15.60
N ALA A 55 -4.05 -8.11 16.53
CA ALA A 55 -3.38 -9.35 16.18
C ALA A 55 -4.38 -10.43 15.79
N LEU A 56 -3.97 -11.29 14.87
CA LEU A 56 -4.73 -12.43 14.40
C LEU A 56 -4.04 -13.73 14.84
N THR A 57 -4.82 -14.68 15.36
CA THR A 57 -4.32 -15.99 15.78
C THR A 57 -5.08 -17.08 15.03
N CYS A 58 -4.35 -18.03 14.44
CA CYS A 58 -4.94 -19.20 13.83
C CYS A 58 -5.35 -20.17 14.94
N SER A 59 -6.64 -20.43 15.09
CA SER A 59 -7.14 -21.52 15.90
C SER A 59 -7.17 -22.80 15.05
N ASN A 60 -6.62 -23.91 15.55
CA ASN A 60 -6.63 -25.20 14.87
C ASN A 60 -8.06 -25.75 14.74
N ASN A 61 -8.90 -25.07 13.99
CA ASN A 61 -10.23 -25.52 13.65
C ASN A 61 -10.19 -26.17 12.29
N ASP A 62 -10.77 -27.34 12.19
CA ASP A 62 -10.76 -28.16 10.98
C ASP A 62 -11.80 -27.69 9.96
N TYR A 63 -11.63 -26.45 9.48
CA TYR A 63 -12.45 -25.89 8.39
C TYR A 63 -11.94 -26.25 6.99
N GLY A 64 -10.87 -27.04 6.93
CA GLY A 64 -10.26 -27.46 5.68
C GLY A 64 -9.53 -26.32 4.93
N PHE A 65 -9.21 -25.23 5.60
CA PHE A 65 -8.40 -24.16 5.03
C PHE A 65 -6.91 -24.40 5.28
N GLN A 66 -6.13 -24.05 4.27
CA GLN A 66 -4.71 -23.78 4.41
C GLN A 66 -4.55 -22.31 4.83
N TYR A 67 -3.83 -22.08 5.91
CA TYR A 67 -3.58 -20.75 6.46
C TYR A 67 -2.16 -20.31 6.11
N THR A 68 -2.04 -19.16 5.44
CA THR A 68 -0.75 -18.55 5.14
C THR A 68 -0.72 -17.17 5.75
N PRO A 69 0.15 -16.90 6.75
CA PRO A 69 0.32 -15.55 7.26
C PRO A 69 0.89 -14.66 6.15
N ILE A 70 0.31 -13.46 5.97
CA ILE A 70 0.76 -12.52 4.93
C ILE A 70 1.63 -11.43 5.53
N LEU A 71 1.15 -10.84 6.63
CA LEU A 71 1.80 -9.72 7.29
C LEU A 71 2.10 -10.06 8.75
N GLU A 72 3.25 -9.60 9.21
CA GLU A 72 3.70 -9.74 10.59
C GLU A 72 4.34 -8.44 11.09
N THR A 73 4.33 -8.25 12.41
CA THR A 73 5.02 -7.15 13.07
C THR A 73 6.50 -7.46 13.30
N ASN A 74 7.26 -6.47 13.73
CA ASN A 74 8.57 -6.72 14.30
C ASN A 74 8.45 -7.48 15.63
N ALA A 75 9.50 -8.23 15.98
CA ALA A 75 9.54 -9.00 17.23
C ALA A 75 9.78 -8.14 18.48
N LYS A 76 10.35 -6.94 18.29
CA LYS A 76 10.66 -5.99 19.36
C LYS A 76 9.87 -4.71 19.17
N GLY A 77 9.48 -4.10 20.28
CA GLY A 77 8.76 -2.83 20.28
C GLY A 77 7.31 -2.95 19.83
N VAL A 78 6.72 -4.15 19.79
CA VAL A 78 5.30 -4.35 19.48
C VAL A 78 4.69 -5.33 20.48
N TRP A 79 3.56 -4.96 21.05
CA TRP A 79 2.81 -5.77 22.03
C TRP A 79 1.30 -5.57 21.88
N ILE A 80 0.51 -6.42 22.53
CA ILE A 80 -0.94 -6.23 22.67
C ILE A 80 -1.14 -5.35 23.90
N GLU A 81 -1.66 -4.13 23.69
CA GLU A 81 -1.90 -3.17 24.75
C GLU A 81 -3.18 -3.48 25.50
N LYS A 82 -3.10 -3.69 26.82
CA LYS A 82 -4.23 -4.12 27.65
C LYS A 82 -4.73 -3.08 28.63
N GLU A 83 -3.92 -2.07 28.92
CA GLU A 83 -4.22 -1.09 29.96
C GLU A 83 -4.74 0.22 29.39
N GLN A 84 -4.17 0.66 28.26
CA GLN A 84 -4.50 1.92 27.65
C GLN A 84 -5.38 1.76 26.41
N THR A 85 -6.55 2.36 26.44
CA THR A 85 -7.51 2.31 25.31
C THR A 85 -7.27 3.37 24.27
N ASP A 86 -6.70 4.51 24.65
CA ASP A 86 -6.34 5.59 23.72
C ASP A 86 -4.83 5.62 23.47
N LEU A 87 -4.44 5.12 22.31
CA LEU A 87 -3.04 5.02 21.91
C LEU A 87 -2.58 6.21 21.05
N GLN A 88 -3.39 7.25 20.93
CA GLN A 88 -3.03 8.40 20.08
C GLN A 88 -2.18 9.45 20.79
N GLU A 89 -2.34 9.61 22.10
CA GLU A 89 -1.86 10.80 22.82
C GLU A 89 -0.58 10.63 23.64
N SER A 90 -0.09 9.43 23.91
CA SER A 90 1.03 9.25 24.85
C SER A 90 2.01 8.19 24.42
N PRO A 91 3.29 8.34 24.77
CA PRO A 91 4.20 7.20 24.69
C PRO A 91 3.67 6.08 25.59
N VAL A 92 3.47 4.93 24.99
CA VAL A 92 2.99 3.72 25.66
C VAL A 92 4.17 2.81 25.87
N GLU A 93 4.27 2.20 27.03
CA GLU A 93 5.33 1.27 27.39
C GLU A 93 4.76 -0.11 27.65
N CYS A 94 5.43 -1.14 27.15
CA CYS A 94 5.05 -2.52 27.37
C CYS A 94 5.12 -2.87 28.87
N ASN A 95 3.98 -3.22 29.47
CA ASN A 95 3.89 -3.58 30.88
C ASN A 95 3.78 -5.11 31.07
N ALA A 96 4.91 -5.72 31.39
CA ALA A 96 4.95 -7.16 31.62
C ALA A 96 4.05 -7.62 32.81
N SER A 97 3.78 -6.74 33.80
CA SER A 97 2.90 -7.05 34.93
C SER A 97 1.41 -7.13 34.54
N ALA A 98 1.01 -6.42 33.48
CA ALA A 98 -0.30 -6.54 32.85
C ALA A 98 -0.42 -7.78 31.93
N GLY A 99 0.65 -8.55 31.80
CA GLY A 99 0.74 -9.71 30.92
C GLY A 99 0.93 -9.32 29.45
N GLU A 100 1.47 -8.13 29.20
CA GLU A 100 1.90 -7.70 27.87
C GLU A 100 3.25 -8.31 27.53
N LYS A 101 3.46 -8.57 26.26
CA LYS A 101 4.68 -9.21 25.81
C LYS A 101 5.07 -8.70 24.42
N GLU A 102 6.30 -8.27 24.30
CA GLU A 102 6.88 -8.01 22.99
C GLU A 102 7.15 -9.30 22.24
N GLN A 103 6.56 -9.42 21.07
CA GLN A 103 6.79 -10.55 20.16
C GLN A 103 6.31 -10.20 18.75
N THR A 104 6.55 -11.10 17.81
CA THR A 104 5.96 -11.02 16.47
C THR A 104 4.49 -11.39 16.52
N TYR A 105 3.65 -10.55 15.97
CA TYR A 105 2.22 -10.77 15.81
C TYR A 105 1.85 -10.82 14.34
N ILE A 106 0.97 -11.75 13.98
CA ILE A 106 0.43 -11.80 12.62
C ILE A 106 -0.76 -10.84 12.53
N THR A 107 -0.76 -10.01 11.50
CA THR A 107 -1.79 -8.99 11.27
C THR A 107 -2.65 -9.26 10.04
N ALA A 108 -2.24 -10.18 9.15
CA ALA A 108 -3.06 -10.62 8.03
C ALA A 108 -2.80 -12.07 7.64
N TYR A 109 -3.86 -12.77 7.23
CA TYR A 109 -3.81 -14.14 6.73
C TYR A 109 -4.46 -14.26 5.35
N ALA A 110 -3.88 -15.11 4.51
CA ALA A 110 -4.52 -15.68 3.34
C ALA A 110 -5.00 -17.09 3.65
N LEU A 111 -6.25 -17.40 3.35
CA LEU A 111 -6.88 -18.68 3.54
C LEU A 111 -7.27 -19.24 2.18
N SER A 112 -6.88 -20.48 1.89
CA SER A 112 -7.33 -21.17 0.70
C SER A 112 -7.83 -22.58 1.02
N ARG A 113 -8.83 -23.04 0.28
CA ARG A 113 -9.26 -24.43 0.30
C ARG A 113 -9.84 -24.86 -1.03
N GLN A 114 -9.70 -26.13 -1.34
CA GLN A 114 -10.30 -26.73 -2.53
C GLN A 114 -11.76 -27.11 -2.25
N LEU A 115 -12.67 -26.61 -3.10
CA LEU A 115 -14.09 -26.97 -3.09
C LEU A 115 -14.46 -27.58 -4.44
N LYS A 116 -14.48 -28.90 -4.54
CA LYS A 116 -14.70 -29.62 -5.81
C LYS A 116 -13.75 -29.10 -6.91
N ASP A 117 -14.29 -28.43 -7.91
CA ASP A 117 -13.55 -27.92 -9.06
C ASP A 117 -13.06 -26.47 -8.90
N LYS A 118 -13.31 -25.84 -7.73
CA LYS A 118 -12.99 -24.44 -7.47
C LYS A 118 -12.16 -24.31 -6.22
N GLU A 119 -11.23 -23.38 -6.23
CA GLU A 119 -10.50 -22.94 -5.04
C GLU A 119 -11.20 -21.73 -4.43
N GLN A 120 -11.49 -21.82 -3.13
CA GLN A 120 -11.97 -20.70 -2.36
C GLN A 120 -10.77 -19.99 -1.73
N ARG A 121 -10.71 -18.68 -1.90
CA ARG A 121 -9.65 -17.82 -1.36
C ARG A 121 -10.24 -16.68 -0.55
N ILE A 122 -9.65 -16.40 0.61
CA ILE A 122 -10.10 -15.36 1.54
C ILE A 122 -8.86 -14.67 2.10
N ILE A 123 -8.90 -13.35 2.23
CA ILE A 123 -7.92 -12.59 2.99
C ILE A 123 -8.60 -12.01 4.21
N ILE A 124 -7.97 -12.16 5.37
CA ILE A 124 -8.41 -11.59 6.64
C ILE A 124 -7.31 -10.66 7.14
N SER A 125 -7.66 -9.41 7.43
CA SER A 125 -6.77 -8.40 7.99
C SER A 125 -7.24 -7.97 9.37
N GLY A 126 -6.31 -7.71 10.27
CA GLY A 126 -6.55 -7.15 11.61
C GLY A 126 -6.81 -5.64 11.60
N ASP A 127 -6.74 -5.01 10.46
CA ASP A 127 -7.03 -3.60 10.25
C ASP A 127 -7.68 -3.40 8.88
N ALA A 128 -8.71 -2.56 8.80
CA ALA A 128 -9.38 -2.19 7.56
C ALA A 128 -8.84 -0.88 6.99
N ASP A 129 -8.32 -0.01 7.83
CA ASP A 129 -7.85 1.33 7.42
C ASP A 129 -6.57 1.28 6.59
N CYS A 130 -5.82 0.19 6.67
CA CYS A 130 -4.62 -0.01 5.85
C CYS A 130 -4.88 0.03 4.34
N ILE A 131 -6.14 -0.17 3.89
CA ILE A 131 -6.56 -0.05 2.49
C ILE A 131 -7.42 1.17 2.22
N SER A 132 -7.55 2.08 3.19
CA SER A 132 -8.29 3.33 3.01
C SER A 132 -7.60 4.28 2.05
N ASN A 133 -8.35 5.17 1.41
CA ASN A 133 -7.78 6.20 0.54
C ASN A 133 -6.75 7.07 1.28
N THR A 134 -6.96 7.29 2.57
CA THR A 134 -6.03 8.06 3.41
C THR A 134 -4.68 7.36 3.49
N GLU A 135 -4.64 6.09 3.89
CA GLU A 135 -3.39 5.34 4.02
C GLU A 135 -2.71 5.09 2.66
N LEU A 136 -3.48 4.95 1.59
CA LEU A 136 -2.92 4.77 0.25
C LEU A 136 -2.26 6.03 -0.33
N THR A 137 -2.69 7.21 0.09
CA THR A 137 -2.19 8.50 -0.42
C THR A 137 -1.22 9.18 0.54
N LEU A 138 -1.23 8.79 1.81
CA LEU A 138 -0.40 9.40 2.83
C LEU A 138 1.05 8.93 2.70
N SER A 139 1.96 9.88 2.52
CA SER A 139 3.40 9.63 2.56
C SER A 139 3.94 10.02 3.94
N ARG A 140 4.62 9.09 4.58
CA ARG A 140 5.31 9.31 5.85
C ARG A 140 6.81 9.14 5.66
N GLU A 141 7.61 9.93 6.34
CA GLU A 141 9.06 9.74 6.38
C GLU A 141 9.42 8.53 7.25
N GLY A 142 10.57 7.95 7.02
CA GLY A 142 11.11 6.86 7.83
C GLY A 142 10.83 5.45 7.33
N TYR A 143 9.86 5.23 6.41
CA TYR A 143 9.62 3.95 5.79
C TYR A 143 9.03 4.08 4.38
N ARG A 144 9.05 2.99 3.62
CA ARG A 144 8.40 2.90 2.31
C ARG A 144 7.05 2.22 2.44
N SER A 145 5.97 2.94 2.12
CA SER A 145 4.62 2.39 2.18
C SER A 145 4.42 1.27 1.15
N GLY A 146 3.93 0.14 1.64
CA GLY A 146 3.53 -1.03 0.86
C GLY A 146 2.02 -1.23 0.78
N ASN A 147 1.21 -0.28 1.27
CA ASN A 147 -0.25 -0.44 1.33
C ASN A 147 -0.87 -0.65 -0.05
N PHE A 148 -0.43 0.13 -1.05
CA PHE A 148 -0.90 -0.05 -2.42
C PHE A 148 -0.45 -1.39 -3.01
N ASN A 149 0.79 -1.81 -2.74
CA ASN A 149 1.29 -3.12 -3.17
C ASN A 149 0.49 -4.25 -2.53
N LEU A 150 0.14 -4.13 -1.23
CA LEU A 150 -0.71 -5.11 -0.54
C LEU A 150 -2.04 -5.29 -1.27
N ILE A 151 -2.71 -4.21 -1.66
CA ILE A 151 -3.98 -4.28 -2.40
C ILE A 151 -3.79 -5.01 -3.73
N ILE A 152 -2.83 -4.60 -4.54
CA ILE A 152 -2.58 -5.20 -5.85
C ILE A 152 -2.27 -6.69 -5.73
N GLU A 153 -1.38 -7.07 -4.80
CA GLU A 153 -1.02 -8.48 -4.60
C GLU A 153 -2.18 -9.30 -4.02
N SER A 154 -3.00 -8.70 -3.16
CA SER A 154 -4.21 -9.32 -2.64
C SER A 154 -5.21 -9.62 -3.77
N PHE A 155 -5.50 -8.66 -4.64
CA PHE A 155 -6.40 -8.87 -5.78
C PHE A 155 -5.82 -9.88 -6.78
N ARG A 156 -4.51 -9.84 -7.03
CA ARG A 156 -3.84 -10.80 -7.90
C ARG A 156 -3.99 -12.22 -7.37
N TRP A 157 -3.77 -12.41 -6.08
CA TRP A 157 -3.93 -13.72 -5.47
C TRP A 157 -5.40 -14.17 -5.44
N LEU A 158 -6.33 -13.31 -5.02
CA LEU A 158 -7.77 -13.62 -4.96
C LEU A 158 -8.34 -14.00 -6.33
N SER A 159 -7.87 -13.39 -7.41
CA SER A 159 -8.31 -13.66 -8.79
C SER A 159 -7.59 -14.84 -9.45
N GLY A 160 -6.68 -15.52 -8.74
CA GLY A 160 -5.91 -16.61 -9.35
C GLY A 160 -4.87 -16.15 -10.38
N GLY A 161 -4.46 -14.88 -10.32
CA GLY A 161 -3.52 -14.29 -11.28
C GLY A 161 -4.19 -13.63 -12.49
N GLU A 162 -5.52 -13.65 -12.57
CA GLU A 162 -6.24 -12.99 -13.67
C GLU A 162 -6.26 -11.47 -13.57
N PHE A 163 -6.03 -10.93 -12.38
CA PHE A 163 -5.90 -9.49 -12.14
C PHE A 163 -4.42 -9.11 -11.88
N PRO A 164 -3.92 -7.95 -12.31
CA PRO A 164 -4.61 -6.99 -13.20
C PRO A 164 -4.75 -7.55 -14.62
N ILE A 165 -5.89 -7.29 -15.24
CA ILE A 165 -6.12 -7.67 -16.62
C ILE A 165 -5.09 -6.94 -17.49
N ASP A 166 -4.26 -7.68 -18.23
CA ASP A 166 -3.31 -7.11 -19.18
C ASP A 166 -4.06 -6.58 -20.42
N ILE A 167 -4.77 -5.48 -20.22
CA ILE A 167 -5.36 -4.73 -21.33
C ILE A 167 -4.22 -3.87 -21.88
N ARG A 168 -3.52 -4.40 -22.87
CA ARG A 168 -2.65 -3.58 -23.71
C ARG A 168 -3.54 -2.55 -24.39
N ARG A 169 -3.44 -1.30 -23.95
CA ARG A 169 -4.05 -0.21 -24.71
C ARG A 169 -3.48 -0.30 -26.10
N PRO A 170 -4.34 -0.37 -27.17
CA PRO A 170 -3.84 -0.25 -28.51
C PRO A 170 -3.01 1.04 -28.56
N HIS A 171 -1.87 0.99 -29.24
CA HIS A 171 -1.04 2.18 -29.44
C HIS A 171 -1.92 3.29 -29.96
N CYS A 172 -2.06 4.35 -29.16
CA CYS A 172 -2.82 5.53 -29.58
C CYS A 172 -2.02 6.19 -30.68
N THR A 173 -2.39 5.96 -31.92
CA THR A 173 -1.76 6.56 -33.09
C THR A 173 -2.03 8.07 -33.16
N ASP A 174 -3.05 8.55 -32.43
CA ASP A 174 -3.44 9.95 -32.35
C ASP A 174 -2.55 10.85 -31.47
N ASN A 175 -1.60 10.26 -30.73
CA ASN A 175 -0.67 11.03 -29.89
C ASN A 175 0.49 11.66 -30.68
N LYS A 176 0.61 11.38 -31.97
CA LYS A 176 1.60 12.02 -32.86
C LYS A 176 0.90 13.06 -33.69
N LEU A 177 0.96 14.33 -33.27
CA LEU A 177 0.69 15.45 -34.14
C LEU A 177 1.77 15.46 -35.23
N SER A 178 1.43 14.96 -36.40
CA SER A 178 2.28 15.10 -37.59
C SER A 178 2.17 16.52 -38.14
N ILE A 179 2.94 17.43 -37.56
CA ILE A 179 3.01 18.82 -38.02
C ILE A 179 4.14 18.92 -39.01
N GLY A 180 3.83 19.35 -40.24
CA GLY A 180 4.87 19.63 -41.24
C GLY A 180 5.80 20.73 -40.73
N VAL A 181 7.09 20.62 -41.06
CA VAL A 181 8.11 21.61 -40.63
C VAL A 181 7.71 23.05 -40.99
N LYS A 182 6.95 23.24 -42.07
CA LYS A 182 6.43 24.53 -42.52
C LYS A 182 5.34 25.09 -41.59
N ASP A 183 4.64 24.24 -40.88
CA ASP A 183 3.49 24.64 -40.06
C ASP A 183 3.87 24.91 -38.59
N ILE A 184 5.11 24.54 -38.20
CA ILE A 184 5.62 24.79 -36.84
C ILE A 184 5.66 26.27 -36.52
N GLY A 185 6.03 27.11 -37.47
CA GLY A 185 6.05 28.57 -37.32
C GLY A 185 4.66 29.15 -37.08
N THR A 186 3.69 28.69 -37.85
CA THR A 186 2.28 29.10 -37.74
C THR A 186 1.69 28.66 -36.40
N MET A 187 1.94 27.42 -35.98
CA MET A 187 1.52 26.90 -34.68
C MET A 187 2.13 27.70 -33.53
N LYS A 188 3.43 28.00 -33.56
CA LYS A 188 4.07 28.87 -32.54
C LYS A 188 3.40 30.23 -32.44
N THR A 189 3.06 30.84 -33.58
CA THR A 189 2.38 32.13 -33.62
C THR A 189 0.97 32.05 -33.03
N ILE A 190 0.20 31.01 -33.38
CA ILE A 190 -1.14 30.76 -32.82
C ILE A 190 -1.09 30.60 -31.30
N PHE A 191 -0.17 29.78 -30.79
CA PHE A 191 0.00 29.60 -29.37
C PHE A 191 0.38 30.87 -28.60
N ILE A 192 1.22 31.73 -29.22
CA ILE A 192 1.62 33.01 -28.62
C ILE A 192 0.44 33.98 -28.57
N ILE A 193 -0.44 33.97 -29.59
CA ILE A 193 -1.58 34.87 -29.68
C ILE A 193 -2.77 34.39 -28.79
N ILE A 194 -3.04 33.09 -28.77
CA ILE A 194 -4.19 32.54 -28.06
C ILE A 194 -3.97 32.45 -26.55
N ILE A 195 -2.71 32.24 -26.09
CA ILE A 195 -2.43 32.23 -24.65
C ILE A 195 -2.42 33.69 -24.17
N PRO A 196 -3.43 34.13 -23.40
CA PRO A 196 -3.49 35.49 -22.89
C PRO A 196 -2.22 35.80 -22.11
N ASN A 197 -1.64 36.97 -22.40
CA ASN A 197 -0.41 37.42 -21.77
C ASN A 197 -0.67 37.69 -20.27
N PRO A 198 -0.31 36.80 -19.37
CA PRO A 198 -0.52 37.02 -17.93
C PRO A 198 0.47 38.10 -17.51
N GLY A 199 -0.03 39.16 -16.88
CA GLY A 199 0.76 40.26 -16.38
C GLY A 199 1.96 39.81 -15.51
N PRO A 200 2.89 40.71 -15.20
CA PRO A 200 4.24 40.39 -14.73
C PRO A 200 4.36 39.69 -13.35
N ARG A 201 3.28 39.31 -12.75
CA ARG A 201 3.26 38.62 -11.41
C ARG A 201 2.63 37.26 -11.39
N SER A 202 2.42 36.59 -12.50
CA SER A 202 1.73 35.29 -12.53
C SER A 202 2.73 34.12 -12.57
N LYS A 203 2.47 33.12 -11.75
CA LYS A 203 3.20 31.83 -11.70
C LYS A 203 3.19 31.06 -13.03
N TYR A 204 2.43 31.50 -14.03
CA TYR A 204 2.35 30.94 -15.39
C TYR A 204 3.56 31.23 -16.27
N MET A 205 4.51 32.06 -15.82
CA MET A 205 5.75 32.30 -16.55
C MET A 205 6.62 31.05 -16.71
N PHE A 206 6.57 30.14 -15.71
CA PHE A 206 7.25 28.84 -15.76
C PHE A 206 6.66 27.88 -16.80
N TYR A 207 5.35 27.86 -16.98
CA TYR A 207 4.70 27.04 -18.01
C TYR A 207 5.08 27.48 -19.44
N ARG A 208 5.33 28.74 -19.65
CA ARG A 208 5.69 29.29 -20.95
C ARG A 208 7.12 28.89 -21.38
N ILE A 209 8.03 28.83 -20.41
CA ILE A 209 9.43 28.40 -20.64
C ILE A 209 9.48 26.89 -20.85
N PHE A 210 8.67 26.13 -20.08
CA PHE A 210 8.62 24.68 -20.20
C PHE A 210 8.05 24.22 -21.56
N LEU A 211 6.99 24.84 -22.04
CA LEU A 211 6.42 24.53 -23.35
C LEU A 211 7.36 24.91 -24.49
N LEU A 212 8.10 26.04 -24.39
CA LEU A 212 9.09 26.45 -25.40
C LEU A 212 10.28 25.48 -25.46
N ASN A 213 10.76 24.97 -24.34
CA ASN A 213 11.85 23.99 -24.30
C ASN A 213 11.41 22.59 -24.76
N PHE A 214 10.18 22.19 -24.52
CA PHE A 214 9.66 20.89 -24.98
C PHE A 214 9.52 20.83 -26.52
N PHE A 215 9.37 21.96 -27.19
CA PHE A 215 9.28 22.03 -28.66
C PHE A 215 10.62 22.25 -29.37
N ILE A 216 11.72 22.42 -28.63
CA ILE A 216 13.06 22.64 -29.22
C ILE A 216 13.87 21.34 -29.31
N GLU A 217 13.48 20.28 -28.57
CA GLU A 217 14.17 18.98 -28.54
C GLU A 217 13.49 17.87 -29.38
N ILE A 218 12.64 18.24 -30.37
CA ILE A 218 12.10 17.25 -31.33
C ILE A 218 12.62 17.61 -32.73
#